data_787fee9ea0dd17ffb94b44c24c3b147f
#
_entry.id   787fee9ea0dd17ffb94b44c24c3b147f
#
_cell.length_a   1.000
_cell.length_b   1.000
_cell.length_c   1.000
_cell.angle_alpha   90.00
_cell.angle_beta   90.00
_cell.angle_gamma   90.00
#
_symmetry.space_group_name_H-M   'P 1'
#
loop_
_entity.id
_entity.type
_entity.pdbx_description
1 polymer ?
#
loop_
_entity_poly.entity_id
_entity_poly.type
_entity_poly.pdbx_seq_one_letter_code
_entity_poly.pdbx_strand_id
1 'polypeptide(L)'
;AIILSVLEYDVAADVLNYLPAENRPEIMQRVASLETVQPSAMDELEGIMKQQFSSSSSAKSSSFGGVSTAAKIMNFIKVDLETAIMSGVAGLDEELALKIQDNMFTFDNLAGVDNRAIQVLMRNIESDMLMTALKGADEEVRTKFLDNMSQRARIMFLDDMESKGPIRITDVEEAQKTIMRLARVLSDAGELVLAGRGDDFV
;
A
#
# COMPACT_ATOMS: atom_id res chain seq x y z
N ALA A 1 11.18 14.13 -7.85
CA ALA A 1 10.16 13.10 -8.09
C ALA A 1 10.70 11.99 -8.99
N ILE A 2 11.03 12.26 -10.27
CA ILE A 2 11.47 11.23 -11.23
C ILE A 2 12.64 10.38 -10.69
N ILE A 3 13.66 10.98 -10.12
CA ILE A 3 14.81 10.24 -9.54
C ILE A 3 14.33 9.28 -8.43
N LEU A 4 13.48 9.73 -7.51
CA LEU A 4 12.95 8.88 -6.45
C LEU A 4 12.11 7.71 -6.97
N SER A 5 11.41 7.89 -8.10
CA SER A 5 10.57 6.84 -8.68
C SER A 5 11.34 5.73 -9.42
N VAL A 6 12.64 5.92 -9.67
CA VAL A 6 13.52 4.93 -10.32
C VAL A 6 14.51 4.26 -9.37
N LEU A 7 14.65 4.77 -8.14
CA LEU A 7 15.48 4.18 -7.10
C LEU A 7 14.78 2.97 -6.45
N GLU A 8 15.57 2.09 -5.84
CA GLU A 8 15.05 1.10 -4.89
C GLU A 8 14.34 1.84 -3.75
N TYR A 9 13.24 1.26 -3.23
CA TYR A 9 12.32 2.00 -2.34
C TYR A 9 12.94 2.40 -1.01
N ASP A 10 13.81 1.58 -0.46
CA ASP A 10 14.60 1.86 0.75
C ASP A 10 15.58 3.03 0.52
N VAL A 11 16.29 3.01 -0.60
CA VAL A 11 17.20 4.10 -0.99
C VAL A 11 16.42 5.40 -1.24
N ALA A 12 15.25 5.31 -1.89
CA ALA A 12 14.40 6.47 -2.12
C ALA A 12 13.89 7.08 -0.80
N ALA A 13 13.55 6.24 0.20
CA ALA A 13 13.15 6.68 1.52
C ALA A 13 14.31 7.38 2.26
N ASP A 14 15.52 6.84 2.19
CA ASP A 14 16.72 7.46 2.76
C ASP A 14 17.00 8.82 2.10
N VAL A 15 16.94 8.90 0.78
CA VAL A 15 17.10 10.18 0.06
C VAL A 15 16.06 11.19 0.51
N LEU A 16 14.80 10.79 0.70
CA LEU A 16 13.74 11.67 1.15
C LEU A 16 14.03 12.23 2.57
N ASN A 17 14.68 11.43 3.45
CA ASN A 17 15.09 11.88 4.78
C ASN A 17 16.12 13.02 4.76
N TYR A 18 16.98 13.09 3.74
CA TYR A 18 17.97 14.17 3.58
C TYR A 18 17.39 15.46 2.98
N LEU A 19 16.17 15.42 2.44
CA LEU A 19 15.54 16.60 1.87
C LEU A 19 14.93 17.50 2.97
N PRO A 20 14.83 18.83 2.74
CA PRO A 20 14.13 19.73 3.66
C PRO A 20 12.69 19.29 3.93
N ALA A 21 12.25 19.37 5.19
CA ALA A 21 10.94 18.86 5.60
C ALA A 21 9.78 19.50 4.83
N GLU A 22 9.88 20.79 4.54
CA GLU A 22 8.88 21.54 3.78
C GLU A 22 8.68 21.05 2.34
N ASN A 23 9.68 20.39 1.75
CA ASN A 23 9.63 19.93 0.34
C ASN A 23 9.14 18.49 0.19
N ARG A 24 9.19 17.70 1.26
CA ARG A 24 8.87 16.25 1.22
C ARG A 24 7.45 15.95 0.76
N PRO A 25 6.39 16.64 1.26
CA PRO A 25 5.01 16.41 0.82
C PRO A 25 4.82 16.71 -0.68
N GLU A 26 5.35 17.82 -1.16
CA GLU A 26 5.26 18.19 -2.57
C GLU A 26 5.99 17.19 -3.48
N ILE A 27 7.17 16.72 -3.06
CA ILE A 27 7.93 15.72 -3.80
C ILE A 27 7.15 14.40 -3.88
N MET A 28 6.55 13.94 -2.77
CA MET A 28 5.74 12.71 -2.74
C MET A 28 4.46 12.85 -3.56
N GLN A 29 3.79 14.00 -3.50
CA GLN A 29 2.67 14.29 -4.38
C GLN A 29 3.06 14.15 -5.86
N ARG A 30 4.20 14.73 -6.24
CA ARG A 30 4.72 14.63 -7.62
C ARG A 30 5.10 13.21 -8.01
N VAL A 31 5.65 12.39 -7.10
CA VAL A 31 5.92 10.96 -7.37
C VAL A 31 4.61 10.22 -7.63
N ALA A 32 3.59 10.45 -6.80
CA ALA A 32 2.29 9.78 -6.92
C ALA A 32 1.51 10.20 -8.18
N SER A 33 1.69 11.44 -8.66
CA SER A 33 1.02 11.97 -9.85
C SER A 33 1.76 11.69 -11.17
N LEU A 34 2.94 11.03 -11.14
CA LEU A 34 3.63 10.61 -12.35
C LEU A 34 2.86 9.46 -13.02
N GLU A 35 2.24 9.74 -14.17
CA GLU A 35 1.56 8.72 -14.99
C GLU A 35 2.47 8.21 -16.11
N THR A 36 3.08 9.13 -16.85
CA THR A 36 4.04 8.81 -17.92
C THR A 36 5.10 9.91 -18.01
N VAL A 37 6.35 9.50 -18.16
CA VAL A 37 7.44 10.43 -18.47
C VAL A 37 7.75 10.33 -19.97
N GLN A 38 7.80 11.46 -20.67
CA GLN A 38 8.14 11.45 -22.08
C GLN A 38 9.57 10.90 -22.26
N PRO A 39 9.83 10.07 -23.30
CA PRO A 39 11.16 9.50 -23.54
C PRO A 39 12.27 10.57 -23.60
N SER A 40 12.00 11.72 -24.22
CA SER A 40 12.95 12.83 -24.30
C SER A 40 13.36 13.40 -22.94
N ALA A 41 12.43 13.46 -21.98
CA ALA A 41 12.74 13.90 -20.61
C ALA A 41 13.57 12.87 -19.85
N MET A 42 13.39 11.59 -20.18
CA MET A 42 14.23 10.51 -19.62
C MET A 42 15.64 10.55 -20.21
N ASP A 43 15.79 10.78 -21.51
CA ASP A 43 17.09 10.93 -22.18
C ASP A 43 17.87 12.12 -21.62
N GLU A 44 17.19 13.25 -21.35
CA GLU A 44 17.79 14.43 -20.73
C GLU A 44 18.24 14.14 -19.30
N LEU A 45 17.38 13.50 -18.49
CA LEU A 45 17.72 13.07 -17.12
C LEU A 45 18.90 12.10 -17.14
N GLU A 46 18.89 11.11 -18.03
CA GLU A 46 19.98 10.14 -18.17
C GLU A 46 21.29 10.87 -18.56
N GLY A 47 21.23 11.85 -19.44
CA GLY A 47 22.37 12.70 -19.82
C GLY A 47 22.96 13.44 -18.60
N ILE A 48 22.10 14.07 -17.80
CA ILE A 48 22.50 14.78 -16.57
C ILE A 48 23.08 13.79 -15.55
N MET A 49 22.43 12.65 -15.34
CA MET A 49 22.88 11.61 -14.42
C MET A 49 24.23 11.01 -14.85
N LYS A 50 24.41 10.70 -16.15
CA LYS A 50 25.70 10.24 -16.69
C LYS A 50 26.81 11.26 -16.51
N GLN A 51 26.51 12.53 -16.66
CA GLN A 51 27.47 13.62 -16.45
C GLN A 51 27.86 13.76 -14.97
N GLN A 52 26.94 13.53 -14.05
CA GLN A 52 27.17 13.64 -12.59
C GLN A 52 27.73 12.36 -11.97
N PHE A 53 27.30 11.20 -12.47
CA PHE A 53 27.63 9.89 -11.92
C PHE A 53 28.13 8.97 -13.05
N SER A 54 29.35 9.12 -13.49
CA SER A 54 29.94 8.37 -14.60
C SER A 54 29.97 6.86 -14.38
N SER A 55 28.84 6.18 -14.25
CA SER A 55 28.65 4.76 -14.53
C SER A 55 27.25 4.26 -14.15
N SER A 56 26.56 3.70 -15.09
CA SER A 56 25.64 2.55 -15.05
C SER A 56 24.43 2.73 -15.94
N SER A 57 24.46 1.98 -17.01
CA SER A 57 23.47 1.88 -18.08
C SER A 57 22.37 0.88 -17.75
N SER A 58 21.19 1.17 -18.12
CA SER A 58 20.27 0.49 -19.06
C SER A 58 18.81 0.80 -18.74
N ALA A 59 18.20 1.51 -19.68
CA ALA A 59 16.80 1.87 -19.63
C ALA A 59 15.94 0.82 -20.34
N LYS A 60 15.00 0.22 -19.61
CA LYS A 60 13.77 -0.30 -20.19
C LYS A 60 12.69 0.73 -19.92
N SER A 61 11.82 1.02 -20.90
CA SER A 61 10.67 1.90 -20.75
C SER A 61 9.74 1.31 -19.68
N SER A 62 9.83 1.82 -18.47
CA SER A 62 8.95 1.51 -17.36
C SER A 62 8.14 2.76 -17.03
N SER A 63 6.89 2.57 -16.66
CA SER A 63 6.08 3.64 -16.07
C SER A 63 6.74 4.06 -14.75
N PHE A 64 7.27 5.28 -14.71
CA PHE A 64 7.96 5.81 -13.54
C PHE A 64 6.98 6.55 -12.63
N GLY A 65 6.99 6.24 -11.33
CA GLY A 65 6.20 6.96 -10.34
C GLY A 65 4.77 6.41 -10.16
N GLY A 66 3.86 7.29 -9.82
CA GLY A 66 2.46 6.99 -9.50
C GLY A 66 2.22 6.67 -8.03
N VAL A 67 0.93 6.52 -7.70
CA VAL A 67 0.46 6.28 -6.31
C VAL A 67 1.11 5.05 -5.69
N SER A 68 1.23 3.95 -6.44
CA SER A 68 1.84 2.71 -5.95
C SER A 68 3.31 2.88 -5.59
N THR A 69 4.08 3.63 -6.40
CA THR A 69 5.49 3.93 -6.09
C THR A 69 5.61 4.81 -4.85
N ALA A 70 4.76 5.84 -4.74
CA ALA A 70 4.72 6.69 -3.55
C ALA A 70 4.43 5.88 -2.29
N ALA A 71 3.42 5.01 -2.34
CA ALA A 71 3.05 4.13 -1.22
C ALA A 71 4.19 3.19 -0.81
N LYS A 72 4.88 2.57 -1.78
CA LYS A 72 6.01 1.70 -1.50
C LYS A 72 7.17 2.45 -0.83
N ILE A 73 7.48 3.67 -1.27
CA ILE A 73 8.49 4.51 -0.62
C ILE A 73 8.06 4.82 0.83
N MET A 74 6.78 5.19 1.03
CA MET A 74 6.25 5.51 2.36
C MET A 74 6.37 4.34 3.34
N ASN A 75 6.24 3.08 2.88
CA ASN A 75 6.40 1.89 3.72
C ASN A 75 7.81 1.70 4.31
N PHE A 76 8.84 2.34 3.74
CA PHE A 76 10.21 2.33 4.26
C PHE A 76 10.53 3.53 5.18
N ILE A 77 9.57 4.41 5.41
CA ILE A 77 9.76 5.63 6.22
C ILE A 77 9.31 5.36 7.66
N LYS A 78 10.03 5.94 8.64
CA LYS A 78 9.66 5.87 10.05
C LYS A 78 8.30 6.56 10.30
N VAL A 79 7.51 6.02 11.23
CA VAL A 79 6.12 6.43 11.51
C VAL A 79 5.95 7.93 11.74
N ASP A 80 6.85 8.57 12.52
CA ASP A 80 6.76 10.01 12.79
C ASP A 80 6.89 10.85 11.51
N LEU A 81 7.80 10.43 10.62
CA LEU A 81 8.04 11.10 9.35
C LEU A 81 6.93 10.79 8.34
N GLU A 82 6.43 9.56 8.31
CA GLU A 82 5.27 9.14 7.52
C GLU A 82 4.07 10.03 7.83
N THR A 83 3.72 10.17 9.11
CA THR A 83 2.60 10.99 9.55
C THR A 83 2.75 12.45 9.11
N ALA A 84 3.94 13.03 9.26
CA ALA A 84 4.21 14.40 8.85
C ALA A 84 4.08 14.60 7.33
N ILE A 85 4.61 13.67 6.53
CA ILE A 85 4.52 13.71 5.06
C ILE A 85 3.06 13.55 4.63
N MET A 86 2.34 12.55 5.15
CA MET A 86 0.95 12.29 4.76
C MET A 86 0.03 13.44 5.13
N SER A 87 0.22 14.06 6.30
CA SER A 87 -0.51 15.28 6.67
C SER A 87 -0.22 16.44 5.69
N GLY A 88 1.01 16.59 5.26
CA GLY A 88 1.39 17.59 4.26
C GLY A 88 0.77 17.32 2.89
N VAL A 89 0.77 16.06 2.44
CA VAL A 89 0.12 15.67 1.16
C VAL A 89 -1.38 15.90 1.25
N ALA A 90 -2.03 15.55 2.36
CA ALA A 90 -3.47 15.76 2.56
C ALA A 90 -3.83 17.25 2.53
N GLY A 91 -2.96 18.12 3.05
CA GLY A 91 -3.13 19.57 2.97
C GLY A 91 -3.03 20.14 1.55
N LEU A 92 -2.36 19.43 0.63
CA LEU A 92 -2.21 19.81 -0.78
C LEU A 92 -3.29 19.16 -1.67
N ASP A 93 -3.56 17.87 -1.44
CA ASP A 93 -4.52 17.05 -2.21
C ASP A 93 -4.98 15.87 -1.32
N GLU A 94 -6.17 16.01 -0.74
CA GLU A 94 -6.75 15.01 0.16
C GLU A 94 -7.05 13.68 -0.56
N GLU A 95 -7.54 13.75 -1.81
CA GLU A 95 -7.87 12.56 -2.59
C GLU A 95 -6.61 11.75 -2.92
N LEU A 96 -5.52 12.44 -3.28
CA LEU A 96 -4.23 11.79 -3.55
C LEU A 96 -3.64 11.17 -2.27
N ALA A 97 -3.74 11.86 -1.13
CA ALA A 97 -3.30 11.31 0.15
C ALA A 97 -4.02 10.00 0.48
N LEU A 98 -5.35 9.96 0.32
CA LEU A 98 -6.15 8.73 0.51
C LEU A 98 -5.71 7.61 -0.44
N LYS A 99 -5.47 7.93 -1.73
CA LYS A 99 -4.98 6.94 -2.70
C LYS A 99 -3.62 6.37 -2.32
N ILE A 100 -2.68 7.21 -1.87
CA ILE A 100 -1.37 6.75 -1.39
C ILE A 100 -1.57 5.83 -0.18
N GLN A 101 -2.37 6.25 0.78
CA GLN A 101 -2.68 5.48 1.98
C GLN A 101 -3.33 4.13 1.68
N ASP A 102 -4.26 4.07 0.73
CA ASP A 102 -4.91 2.82 0.30
C ASP A 102 -3.93 1.82 -0.34
N ASN A 103 -2.81 2.33 -0.88
CA ASN A 103 -1.75 1.52 -1.50
C ASN A 103 -0.57 1.20 -0.57
N MET A 104 -0.45 1.85 0.59
CA MET A 104 0.61 1.58 1.57
C MET A 104 0.44 0.22 2.25
N PHE A 105 -0.78 -0.12 2.59
CA PHE A 105 -1.12 -1.39 3.22
C PHE A 105 -2.26 -2.04 2.44
N THR A 106 -1.94 -3.06 1.67
CA THR A 106 -2.87 -3.76 0.78
C THR A 106 -3.52 -4.95 1.49
N PHE A 107 -4.57 -5.49 0.89
CA PHE A 107 -5.30 -6.64 1.45
C PHE A 107 -4.38 -7.86 1.64
N ASP A 108 -3.38 -8.04 0.76
CA ASP A 108 -2.43 -9.15 0.82
C ASP A 108 -1.51 -9.07 2.05
N ASN A 109 -1.26 -7.88 2.57
CA ASN A 109 -0.47 -7.71 3.79
C ASN A 109 -1.16 -8.30 5.05
N LEU A 110 -2.48 -8.55 4.99
CA LEU A 110 -3.22 -9.20 6.07
C LEU A 110 -2.75 -10.64 6.35
N ALA A 111 -2.07 -11.30 5.42
CA ALA A 111 -1.43 -12.59 5.64
C ALA A 111 -0.43 -12.57 6.81
N GLY A 112 0.33 -11.47 6.93
CA GLY A 112 1.35 -11.28 7.98
C GLY A 112 0.81 -10.74 9.32
N VAL A 113 -0.46 -10.38 9.39
CA VAL A 113 -1.06 -9.79 10.60
C VAL A 113 -1.31 -10.86 11.67
N ASP A 114 -1.18 -10.49 12.94
CA ASP A 114 -1.46 -11.39 14.08
C ASP A 114 -2.89 -11.96 14.07
N ASN A 115 -3.06 -13.19 14.51
CA ASN A 115 -4.35 -13.88 14.50
C ASN A 115 -5.40 -13.17 15.37
N ARG A 116 -5.00 -12.54 16.46
CA ARG A 116 -5.91 -11.78 17.32
C ARG A 116 -6.45 -10.55 16.59
N ALA A 117 -5.59 -9.85 15.86
CA ALA A 117 -5.98 -8.72 15.04
C ALA A 117 -6.93 -9.13 13.90
N ILE A 118 -6.67 -10.27 13.24
CA ILE A 118 -7.59 -10.83 12.22
C ILE A 118 -8.96 -11.14 12.84
N GLN A 119 -9.01 -11.71 14.05
CA GLN A 119 -10.28 -12.00 14.74
C GLN A 119 -11.04 -10.72 15.12
N VAL A 120 -10.35 -9.65 15.53
CA VAL A 120 -10.97 -8.34 15.79
C VAL A 120 -11.53 -7.79 14.48
N LEU A 121 -10.75 -7.82 13.40
CA LEU A 121 -11.17 -7.35 12.09
C LEU A 121 -12.42 -8.10 11.60
N MET A 122 -12.43 -9.44 11.67
CA MET A 122 -13.55 -10.29 11.25
C MET A 122 -14.85 -9.99 12.00
N ARG A 123 -14.80 -9.59 13.26
CA ARG A 123 -16.01 -9.24 14.05
C ARG A 123 -16.66 -7.93 13.56
N ASN A 124 -15.91 -7.10 12.89
CA ASN A 124 -16.34 -5.79 12.41
C ASN A 124 -16.64 -5.77 10.89
N ILE A 125 -16.51 -6.92 10.20
CA ILE A 125 -16.79 -7.06 8.77
C ILE A 125 -18.07 -7.88 8.57
N GLU A 126 -18.92 -7.43 7.65
CA GLU A 126 -20.06 -8.22 7.20
C GLU A 126 -19.60 -9.46 6.42
N SER A 127 -20.21 -10.61 6.70
CA SER A 127 -19.82 -11.90 6.10
C SER A 127 -19.81 -11.86 4.58
N ASP A 128 -20.80 -11.19 3.97
CA ASP A 128 -20.90 -11.07 2.51
C ASP A 128 -19.76 -10.25 1.88
N MET A 129 -19.36 -9.18 2.54
CA MET A 129 -18.21 -8.35 2.14
C MET A 129 -16.91 -9.16 2.25
N LEU A 130 -16.72 -9.91 3.35
CA LEU A 130 -15.55 -10.75 3.54
C LEU A 130 -15.45 -11.85 2.48
N MET A 131 -16.58 -12.51 2.15
CA MET A 131 -16.64 -13.50 1.08
C MET A 131 -16.24 -12.90 -0.27
N THR A 132 -16.75 -11.71 -0.58
CA THR A 132 -16.43 -11.01 -1.83
C THR A 132 -14.94 -10.70 -1.90
N ALA A 133 -14.36 -10.17 -0.84
CA ALA A 133 -12.92 -9.82 -0.77
C ALA A 133 -12.02 -11.06 -0.88
N LEU A 134 -12.35 -12.15 -0.16
CA LEU A 134 -11.55 -13.38 -0.15
C LEU A 134 -11.65 -14.18 -1.45
N LYS A 135 -12.67 -13.95 -2.27
CA LYS A 135 -12.81 -14.63 -3.56
C LYS A 135 -11.73 -14.25 -4.57
N GLY A 136 -11.22 -13.02 -4.48
CA GLY A 136 -10.09 -12.55 -5.30
C GLY A 136 -8.78 -12.42 -4.52
N ALA A 137 -8.71 -12.95 -3.30
CA ALA A 137 -7.51 -12.90 -2.48
C ALA A 137 -6.53 -14.03 -2.82
N ASP A 138 -5.24 -13.77 -2.55
CA ASP A 138 -4.22 -14.80 -2.59
C ASP A 138 -4.49 -15.90 -1.56
N GLU A 139 -3.98 -17.12 -1.83
CA GLU A 139 -4.21 -18.29 -1.00
C GLU A 139 -3.72 -18.09 0.44
N GLU A 140 -2.63 -17.35 0.65
CA GLU A 140 -2.09 -17.06 1.98
C GLU A 140 -3.06 -16.25 2.83
N VAL A 141 -3.63 -15.18 2.25
CA VAL A 141 -4.63 -14.34 2.94
C VAL A 141 -5.91 -15.15 3.19
N ARG A 142 -6.39 -15.89 2.20
CA ARG A 142 -7.58 -16.72 2.34
C ARG A 142 -7.42 -17.74 3.47
N THR A 143 -6.31 -18.44 3.50
CA THR A 143 -5.97 -19.41 4.55
C THR A 143 -5.91 -18.72 5.91
N LYS A 144 -5.29 -17.53 6.00
CA LYS A 144 -5.19 -16.75 7.23
C LYS A 144 -6.57 -16.46 7.85
N PHE A 145 -7.54 -16.03 7.05
CA PHE A 145 -8.89 -15.77 7.53
C PHE A 145 -9.62 -17.06 7.89
N LEU A 146 -9.53 -18.10 7.07
CA LEU A 146 -10.20 -19.39 7.31
C LEU A 146 -9.69 -20.09 8.57
N ASP A 147 -8.40 -19.99 8.86
CA ASP A 147 -7.80 -20.60 10.06
C ASP A 147 -8.19 -19.86 11.34
N ASN A 148 -8.66 -18.63 11.24
CA ASN A 148 -9.21 -17.85 12.35
C ASN A 148 -10.73 -18.05 12.55
N MET A 149 -11.38 -18.93 11.77
CA MET A 149 -12.76 -19.34 11.92
C MET A 149 -12.86 -20.64 12.72
N SER A 150 -14.00 -20.85 13.41
CA SER A 150 -14.32 -22.18 13.92
C SER A 150 -14.52 -23.15 12.75
N GLN A 151 -14.29 -24.45 12.98
CA GLN A 151 -14.45 -25.47 11.93
C GLN A 151 -15.84 -25.41 11.26
N ARG A 152 -16.89 -25.21 12.05
CA ARG A 152 -18.26 -25.10 11.54
C ARG A 152 -18.44 -23.83 10.69
N ALA A 153 -17.93 -22.68 11.17
CA ALA A 153 -18.01 -21.41 10.44
C ALA A 153 -17.23 -21.49 9.12
N ARG A 154 -16.05 -22.10 9.14
CA ARG A 154 -15.22 -22.32 7.94
C ARG A 154 -15.95 -23.11 6.86
N ILE A 155 -16.60 -24.23 7.22
CA ILE A 155 -17.35 -25.05 6.27
C ILE A 155 -18.49 -24.27 5.67
N MET A 156 -19.32 -23.61 6.49
CA MET A 156 -20.43 -22.78 6.01
C MET A 156 -19.96 -21.64 5.10
N PHE A 157 -18.86 -20.98 5.48
CA PHE A 157 -18.30 -19.87 4.72
C PHE A 157 -17.79 -20.32 3.34
N LEU A 158 -17.16 -21.47 3.24
CA LEU A 158 -16.69 -22.06 1.98
C LEU A 158 -17.86 -22.46 1.08
N ASP A 159 -18.90 -23.08 1.63
CA ASP A 159 -20.11 -23.46 0.89
C ASP A 159 -20.84 -22.21 0.34
N ASP A 160 -20.98 -21.18 1.16
CA ASP A 160 -21.58 -19.91 0.76
C ASP A 160 -20.74 -19.19 -0.31
N MET A 161 -19.42 -19.19 -0.15
CA MET A 161 -18.48 -18.60 -1.12
C MET A 161 -18.51 -19.33 -2.48
N GLU A 162 -18.66 -20.67 -2.48
CA GLU A 162 -18.81 -21.46 -3.71
C GLU A 162 -20.16 -21.17 -4.38
N SER A 163 -21.23 -21.09 -3.62
CA SER A 163 -22.60 -20.84 -4.09
C SER A 163 -22.77 -19.45 -4.71
N LYS A 164 -21.96 -18.47 -4.33
CA LYS A 164 -22.06 -17.07 -4.76
C LYS A 164 -21.72 -16.84 -6.25
N GLY A 165 -21.20 -17.85 -6.96
CA GLY A 165 -20.85 -17.71 -8.38
C GLY A 165 -19.73 -16.72 -8.68
N PRO A 166 -19.51 -16.34 -9.95
CA PRO A 166 -18.46 -15.36 -10.31
C PRO A 166 -18.81 -13.95 -9.84
N ILE A 167 -17.81 -13.24 -9.33
CA ILE A 167 -17.90 -11.84 -8.85
C ILE A 167 -17.06 -10.95 -9.78
N ARG A 168 -17.46 -9.71 -9.97
CA ARG A 168 -16.67 -8.75 -10.76
C ARG A 168 -15.39 -8.38 -10.01
N ILE A 169 -14.29 -8.24 -10.73
CA ILE A 169 -13.00 -7.83 -10.14
C ILE A 169 -13.15 -6.48 -9.40
N THR A 170 -13.89 -5.54 -9.97
CA THR A 170 -14.15 -4.24 -9.35
C THR A 170 -14.85 -4.34 -7.99
N ASP A 171 -15.78 -5.28 -7.84
CA ASP A 171 -16.52 -5.48 -6.59
C ASP A 171 -15.59 -6.13 -5.52
N VAL A 172 -14.69 -7.01 -5.96
CA VAL A 172 -13.66 -7.59 -5.10
C VAL A 172 -12.69 -6.52 -4.60
N GLU A 173 -12.16 -5.70 -5.51
CA GLU A 173 -11.22 -4.62 -5.17
C GLU A 173 -11.86 -3.60 -4.22
N GLU A 174 -13.14 -3.26 -4.43
CA GLU A 174 -13.86 -2.33 -3.56
C GLU A 174 -14.11 -2.94 -2.17
N ALA A 175 -14.47 -4.21 -2.09
CA ALA A 175 -14.62 -4.93 -0.82
C ALA A 175 -13.28 -4.98 -0.07
N GLN A 176 -12.18 -5.31 -0.75
CA GLN A 176 -10.85 -5.33 -0.17
C GLN A 176 -10.44 -3.95 0.36
N LYS A 177 -10.62 -2.88 -0.41
CA LYS A 177 -10.34 -1.50 0.01
C LYS A 177 -11.17 -1.09 1.23
N THR A 178 -12.45 -1.46 1.27
CA THR A 178 -13.33 -1.14 2.39
C THR A 178 -12.87 -1.84 3.66
N ILE A 179 -12.48 -3.12 3.57
CA ILE A 179 -11.92 -3.87 4.70
C ILE A 179 -10.62 -3.25 5.19
N MET A 180 -9.76 -2.80 4.26
CA MET A 180 -8.49 -2.15 4.62
C MET A 180 -8.68 -0.81 5.32
N ARG A 181 -9.68 0.00 4.89
CA ARG A 181 -10.04 1.25 5.59
C ARG A 181 -10.55 0.97 7.00
N LEU A 182 -11.38 -0.06 7.16
CA LEU A 182 -11.85 -0.50 8.49
C LEU A 182 -10.68 -0.97 9.36
N ALA A 183 -9.78 -1.79 8.82
CA ALA A 183 -8.59 -2.26 9.54
C ALA A 183 -7.74 -1.08 10.04
N ARG A 184 -7.60 -0.03 9.23
CA ARG A 184 -6.89 1.19 9.61
C ARG A 184 -7.59 1.94 10.73
N VAL A 185 -8.91 2.16 10.63
CA VAL A 185 -9.70 2.80 11.69
C VAL A 185 -9.55 2.07 13.02
N LEU A 186 -9.60 0.73 13.01
CA LEU A 186 -9.40 -0.09 14.20
C LEU A 186 -7.95 -0.02 14.72
N SER A 187 -6.97 0.09 13.83
CA SER A 187 -5.56 0.27 14.22
C SER A 187 -5.32 1.64 14.85
N ASP A 188 -5.89 2.70 14.28
CA ASP A 188 -5.79 4.07 14.82
C ASP A 188 -6.51 4.20 16.16
N ALA A 189 -7.57 3.41 16.38
CA ALA A 189 -8.26 3.28 17.67
C ALA A 189 -7.48 2.41 18.68
N GLY A 190 -6.37 1.77 18.28
CA GLY A 190 -5.58 0.88 19.13
C GLY A 190 -6.22 -0.49 19.39
N GLU A 191 -7.27 -0.86 18.64
CA GLU A 191 -7.97 -2.14 18.79
C GLU A 191 -7.25 -3.31 18.12
N LEU A 192 -6.39 -3.02 17.12
CA LEU A 192 -5.53 -3.99 16.46
C LEU A 192 -4.21 -3.38 16.04
N VAL A 193 -3.19 -4.22 15.83
CA VAL A 193 -1.89 -3.82 15.29
C VAL A 193 -1.74 -4.41 13.89
N LEU A 194 -1.52 -3.54 12.89
CA LEU A 194 -1.20 -3.96 11.54
C LEU A 194 0.32 -4.15 11.46
N ALA A 195 0.79 -5.38 11.21
CA ALA A 195 2.20 -5.67 11.01
C ALA A 195 2.73 -4.92 9.76
N GLY A 196 3.88 -4.27 9.90
CA GLY A 196 4.50 -3.46 8.84
C GLY A 196 4.75 -2.00 9.24
N ARG A 197 4.20 -1.54 10.35
CA ARG A 197 4.55 -0.26 10.97
C ARG A 197 5.68 -0.47 11.98
N GLY A 198 6.89 -0.63 11.52
CA GLY A 198 8.17 -0.35 12.21
C GLY A 198 8.31 -0.45 13.74
N ASP A 199 7.43 -1.16 14.44
CA ASP A 199 7.57 -1.42 15.86
C ASP A 199 8.27 -2.77 16.05
N ASP A 200 9.59 -2.73 16.11
CA ASP A 200 10.38 -3.76 16.79
C ASP A 200 9.97 -3.73 18.28
N PHE A 201 9.02 -4.55 18.67
CA PHE A 201 8.78 -4.84 20.07
C PHE A 201 9.98 -5.63 20.62
N VAL A 202 10.75 -5.00 21.49
CA VAL A 202 11.77 -5.64 22.32
C VAL A 202 11.10 -6.29 23.53
#